data_4470b19c486f78ddde7b9f29421ab01c
#
_entry.id   4470b19c486f78ddde7b9f29421ab01c
#
_cell.length_a   1.000
_cell.length_b   1.000
_cell.length_c   1.000
_cell.angle_alpha   90.00
_cell.angle_beta   90.00
_cell.angle_gamma   90.00
#
_symmetry.space_group_name_H-M   'P 1'
#
loop_
_entity.id
_entity.type
_entity.pdbx_description
1 polymer ?
#
loop_
_entity_poly.entity_id
_entity_poly.type
_entity_poly.pdbx_seq_one_letter_code
_entity_poly.pdbx_strand_id
1 'polypeptide(L)'
;MNFYYGPPRFLPPALTRLGLACLAFNRRGHDIMSTRDSRDAEGAAYQTAAEAIADNRTAAEWLGARGFAHPIVIGHSHGGMLAVRHAADHPQTPALVLLSAHRGGKGLVPGGSKAGLLAGNRLEEITAQSKQLVEAGRGNELILMPGWWYVVTAAGFLDMLENLPDVIELAPKVKSPTLYVRGDQEPAGLYPAEEFKSRAGGECTIEIPANCNHFYIGCEEAVSAAVAKWLAKTLNLQ
;
A
#
# COMPACT_ATOMS: atom_id res chain seq x y z
N MET A 1 7.16 -6.04 -3.86
CA MET A 1 7.23 -5.52 -5.25
C MET A 1 8.18 -4.33 -5.27
N ASN A 2 8.68 -4.00 -6.44
CA ASN A 2 9.59 -2.87 -6.68
C ASN A 2 8.98 -1.87 -7.68
N PHE A 3 9.63 -0.70 -7.87
CA PHE A 3 9.08 0.42 -8.63
C PHE A 3 8.98 0.18 -10.15
N TYR A 4 9.59 -0.87 -10.68
CA TYR A 4 9.52 -1.21 -12.11
C TYR A 4 8.44 -2.26 -12.42
N TYR A 5 7.53 -2.55 -11.50
CA TYR A 5 6.41 -3.47 -11.69
C TYR A 5 5.07 -2.83 -11.31
N GLY A 6 4.02 -3.15 -12.06
CA GLY A 6 2.67 -2.66 -11.81
C GLY A 6 2.50 -1.14 -11.99
N PRO A 7 1.64 -0.48 -11.22
CA PRO A 7 1.33 0.94 -11.37
C PRO A 7 2.52 1.90 -11.40
N PRO A 8 3.59 1.73 -10.61
CA PRO A 8 4.78 2.58 -10.73
C PRO A 8 5.45 2.54 -12.11
N ARG A 9 5.24 1.47 -12.88
CA ARG A 9 5.78 1.33 -14.23
C ARG A 9 4.88 1.97 -15.28
N PHE A 10 3.56 1.78 -15.22
CA PHE A 10 2.68 2.18 -16.33
C PHE A 10 2.04 3.57 -16.15
N LEU A 11 1.90 4.09 -14.92
CA LEU A 11 1.30 5.41 -14.67
C LEU A 11 2.18 6.60 -15.07
N PRO A 12 3.50 6.64 -14.77
CA PRO A 12 4.32 7.83 -14.98
C PRO A 12 4.23 8.42 -16.39
N PRO A 13 4.21 7.63 -17.47
CA PRO A 13 4.05 8.20 -18.82
C PRO A 13 2.78 9.00 -19.03
N ALA A 14 1.66 8.64 -18.39
CA ALA A 14 0.42 9.39 -18.46
C ALA A 14 0.46 10.67 -17.62
N LEU A 15 1.09 10.60 -16.45
CA LEU A 15 1.19 11.71 -15.51
C LEU A 15 2.19 12.79 -15.98
N THR A 16 3.30 12.37 -16.57
CA THR A 16 4.29 13.33 -17.11
C THR A 16 3.76 14.12 -18.32
N ARG A 17 2.82 13.54 -19.08
CA ARG A 17 2.11 14.29 -20.13
C ARG A 17 1.22 15.42 -19.58
N LEU A 18 0.83 15.35 -18.31
CA LEU A 18 0.14 16.43 -17.60
C LEU A 18 1.10 17.46 -16.98
N GLY A 19 2.40 17.35 -17.24
CA GLY A 19 3.42 18.22 -16.65
C GLY A 19 3.81 17.86 -15.21
N LEU A 20 3.36 16.71 -14.70
CA LEU A 20 3.68 16.27 -13.35
C LEU A 20 5.05 15.57 -13.30
N ALA A 21 5.89 15.95 -12.35
CA ALA A 21 7.09 15.16 -12.01
C ALA A 21 6.68 13.92 -11.20
N CYS A 22 7.29 12.77 -11.50
CA CYS A 22 6.97 11.51 -10.85
C CYS A 22 8.20 10.94 -10.13
N LEU A 23 8.04 10.60 -8.86
CA LEU A 23 8.99 9.80 -8.10
C LEU A 23 8.39 8.41 -7.86
N ALA A 24 8.98 7.39 -8.46
CA ALA A 24 8.76 6.01 -8.10
C ALA A 24 9.98 5.48 -7.35
N PHE A 25 9.80 4.88 -6.19
CA PHE A 25 10.91 4.48 -5.34
C PHE A 25 10.66 3.13 -4.68
N ASN A 26 11.73 2.45 -4.33
CA ASN A 26 11.69 1.26 -3.51
C ASN A 26 11.76 1.66 -2.03
N ARG A 27 10.82 1.17 -1.24
CA ARG A 27 10.92 1.15 0.21
C ARG A 27 11.89 0.02 0.61
N ARG A 28 12.42 0.05 1.84
CA ARG A 28 13.24 -1.07 2.35
C ARG A 28 12.51 -2.42 2.29
N GLY A 29 11.18 -2.42 2.32
CA GLY A 29 10.34 -3.60 2.14
C GLY A 29 10.04 -3.97 0.69
N HIS A 30 10.88 -3.55 -0.28
CA HIS A 30 10.77 -4.03 -1.65
C HIS A 30 11.29 -5.48 -1.75
N ASP A 31 10.68 -6.25 -2.66
CA ASP A 31 10.89 -7.68 -2.78
C ASP A 31 10.64 -8.45 -1.47
N ILE A 32 10.78 -9.75 -1.43
CA ILE A 32 10.58 -10.54 -0.20
C ILE A 32 11.80 -10.42 0.68
N MET A 33 12.98 -10.62 0.08
CA MET A 33 14.29 -10.50 0.72
C MET A 33 15.20 -9.70 -0.19
N SER A 34 15.93 -8.76 0.40
CA SER A 34 16.94 -7.95 -0.28
C SER A 34 18.07 -7.59 0.68
N THR A 35 19.10 -6.95 0.16
CA THR A 35 20.15 -6.30 0.95
C THR A 35 20.35 -4.90 0.38
N ARG A 36 20.72 -3.94 1.20
CA ARG A 36 21.00 -2.58 0.73
C ARG A 36 22.43 -2.52 0.15
N ASP A 37 23.39 -2.24 0.98
CA ASP A 37 24.81 -2.08 0.63
C ASP A 37 25.71 -2.87 1.61
N SER A 38 25.12 -3.73 2.39
CA SER A 38 25.75 -4.46 3.49
C SER A 38 25.34 -5.93 3.46
N ARG A 39 25.65 -6.64 4.54
CA ARG A 39 25.18 -8.01 4.78
C ARG A 39 23.87 -8.07 5.56
N ASP A 40 23.30 -6.90 5.90
CA ASP A 40 22.06 -6.83 6.63
C ASP A 40 20.89 -7.14 5.70
N ALA A 41 20.08 -8.10 6.09
CA ALA A 41 18.92 -8.50 5.33
C ALA A 41 17.82 -7.44 5.44
N GLU A 42 17.22 -7.11 4.31
CA GLU A 42 16.07 -6.22 4.16
C GLU A 42 14.98 -6.92 3.34
N GLY A 43 13.91 -6.21 3.03
CA GLY A 43 12.79 -6.69 2.23
C GLY A 43 11.50 -6.80 3.03
N ALA A 44 10.42 -7.19 2.35
CA ALA A 44 9.10 -7.28 2.95
C ALA A 44 9.03 -8.30 4.10
N ALA A 45 9.93 -9.29 4.11
CA ALA A 45 10.04 -10.27 5.20
C ALA A 45 10.49 -9.65 6.53
N TYR A 46 11.19 -8.54 6.49
CA TYR A 46 11.79 -7.87 7.66
C TYR A 46 11.12 -6.55 8.02
N GLN A 47 10.48 -5.89 7.04
CA GLN A 47 9.94 -4.54 7.23
C GLN A 47 8.75 -4.54 8.20
N THR A 48 8.79 -3.64 9.17
CA THR A 48 7.66 -3.29 10.04
C THR A 48 6.76 -2.22 9.42
N ALA A 49 5.53 -2.09 9.92
CA ALA A 49 4.61 -1.02 9.54
C ALA A 49 5.18 0.37 9.80
N ALA A 50 5.84 0.56 10.94
CA ALA A 50 6.48 1.83 11.31
C ALA A 50 7.59 2.23 10.32
N GLU A 51 8.42 1.27 9.91
CA GLU A 51 9.47 1.49 8.90
C GLU A 51 8.90 1.82 7.53
N ALA A 52 7.82 1.13 7.12
CA ALA A 52 7.15 1.41 5.86
C ALA A 52 6.57 2.84 5.81
N ILE A 53 6.01 3.30 6.93
CA ILE A 53 5.51 4.68 7.08
C ILE A 53 6.68 5.68 7.04
N ALA A 54 7.79 5.37 7.73
CA ALA A 54 8.97 6.22 7.74
C ALA A 54 9.59 6.36 6.33
N ASP A 55 9.65 5.28 5.54
CA ASP A 55 10.16 5.33 4.17
C ASP A 55 9.34 6.28 3.28
N ASN A 56 8.01 6.26 3.39
CA ASN A 56 7.15 7.19 2.66
C ASN A 56 7.38 8.65 3.09
N ARG A 57 7.55 8.90 4.40
CA ARG A 57 7.87 10.22 4.92
C ARG A 57 9.21 10.72 4.38
N THR A 58 10.25 9.89 4.42
CA THR A 58 11.58 10.22 3.87
C THR A 58 11.51 10.56 2.38
N ALA A 59 10.72 9.82 1.60
CA ALA A 59 10.52 10.13 0.17
C ALA A 59 9.84 11.50 -0.03
N ALA A 60 8.84 11.84 0.78
CA ALA A 60 8.17 13.14 0.73
C ALA A 60 9.11 14.29 1.16
N GLU A 61 9.91 14.09 2.20
CA GLU A 61 10.94 15.03 2.65
C GLU A 61 12.00 15.26 1.55
N TRP A 62 12.43 14.18 0.89
CA TRP A 62 13.39 14.24 -0.23
C TRP A 62 12.84 15.07 -1.41
N LEU A 63 11.55 14.91 -1.74
CA LEU A 63 10.86 15.74 -2.73
C LEU A 63 10.78 17.21 -2.28
N GLY A 64 10.40 17.45 -1.03
CA GLY A 64 10.30 18.80 -0.46
C GLY A 64 11.62 19.56 -0.52
N ALA A 65 12.74 18.90 -0.22
CA ALA A 65 14.08 19.47 -0.32
C ALA A 65 14.49 19.85 -1.78
N ARG A 66 13.72 19.40 -2.78
CA ARG A 66 13.91 19.69 -4.22
C ARG A 66 12.85 20.62 -4.81
N GLY A 67 12.07 21.27 -3.95
CA GLY A 67 11.03 22.21 -4.37
C GLY A 67 9.66 21.57 -4.67
N PHE A 68 9.49 20.26 -4.44
CA PHE A 68 8.23 19.55 -4.62
C PHE A 68 7.55 19.32 -3.26
N ALA A 69 7.16 20.40 -2.59
CA ALA A 69 6.41 20.32 -1.35
C ALA A 69 5.00 19.75 -1.59
N HIS A 70 4.50 19.00 -0.61
CA HIS A 70 3.15 18.42 -0.63
C HIS A 70 2.86 17.59 -1.89
N PRO A 71 3.53 16.45 -2.09
CA PRO A 71 3.33 15.63 -3.28
C PRO A 71 1.92 15.01 -3.33
N ILE A 72 1.41 14.81 -4.55
CA ILE A 72 0.30 13.89 -4.79
C ILE A 72 0.77 12.50 -4.39
N VAL A 73 -0.06 11.75 -3.69
CA VAL A 73 0.30 10.41 -3.24
C VAL A 73 -0.51 9.35 -4.00
N ILE A 74 0.19 8.39 -4.58
CA ILE A 74 -0.42 7.27 -5.30
C ILE A 74 0.04 5.97 -4.64
N GLY A 75 -0.88 5.15 -4.21
CA GLY A 75 -0.57 3.87 -3.57
C GLY A 75 -1.35 2.70 -4.13
N HIS A 76 -0.67 1.58 -4.39
CA HIS A 76 -1.28 0.34 -4.84
C HIS A 76 -1.22 -0.74 -3.76
N SER A 77 -2.31 -1.47 -3.57
CA SER A 77 -2.38 -2.63 -2.68
C SER A 77 -1.91 -2.27 -1.25
N HIS A 78 -0.89 -2.93 -0.73
CA HIS A 78 -0.23 -2.59 0.54
C HIS A 78 0.25 -1.13 0.57
N GLY A 79 0.78 -0.63 -0.56
CA GLY A 79 1.13 0.78 -0.71
C GLY A 79 -0.07 1.72 -0.60
N GLY A 80 -1.27 1.25 -0.92
CA GLY A 80 -2.52 1.99 -0.74
C GLY A 80 -2.84 2.26 0.73
N MET A 81 -2.67 1.28 1.62
CA MET A 81 -2.83 1.50 3.07
C MET A 81 -1.87 2.59 3.58
N LEU A 82 -0.61 2.51 3.15
CA LEU A 82 0.42 3.46 3.55
C LEU A 82 0.18 4.85 2.95
N ALA A 83 -0.42 4.93 1.75
CA ALA A 83 -0.83 6.19 1.13
C ALA A 83 -1.97 6.85 1.92
N VAL A 84 -2.96 6.08 2.37
CA VAL A 84 -4.03 6.56 3.26
C VAL A 84 -3.45 7.06 4.57
N ARG A 85 -2.52 6.32 5.19
CA ARG A 85 -1.84 6.75 6.41
C ARG A 85 -1.08 8.06 6.19
N HIS A 86 -0.34 8.19 5.08
CA HIS A 86 0.36 9.42 4.74
C HIS A 86 -0.61 10.61 4.61
N ALA A 87 -1.69 10.46 3.84
CA ALA A 87 -2.67 11.53 3.63
C ALA A 87 -3.42 11.91 4.92
N ALA A 88 -3.66 10.94 5.82
CA ALA A 88 -4.25 11.20 7.13
C ALA A 88 -3.32 12.00 8.06
N ASP A 89 -2.02 11.76 7.99
CA ASP A 89 -1.00 12.47 8.76
C ASP A 89 -0.62 13.83 8.13
N HIS A 90 -0.88 14.02 6.83
CA HIS A 90 -0.52 15.21 6.05
C HIS A 90 -1.76 15.76 5.31
N PRO A 91 -2.65 16.49 6.01
CA PRO A 91 -3.91 16.99 5.44
C PRO A 91 -3.73 17.99 4.28
N GLN A 92 -2.53 18.50 4.08
CA GLN A 92 -2.14 19.36 2.94
C GLN A 92 -1.82 18.58 1.66
N THR A 93 -1.89 17.25 1.66
CA THR A 93 -1.72 16.42 0.46
C THR A 93 -2.73 16.85 -0.61
N PRO A 94 -2.29 17.27 -1.83
CA PRO A 94 -3.20 17.89 -2.81
C PRO A 94 -4.22 16.90 -3.40
N ALA A 95 -3.83 15.64 -3.55
CA ALA A 95 -4.67 14.56 -4.03
C ALA A 95 -4.13 13.20 -3.60
N LEU A 96 -5.04 12.25 -3.40
CA LEU A 96 -4.74 10.85 -3.08
C LEU A 96 -5.31 9.94 -4.17
N VAL A 97 -4.49 9.04 -4.70
CA VAL A 97 -4.94 8.00 -5.64
C VAL A 97 -4.68 6.63 -5.01
N LEU A 98 -5.75 5.89 -4.80
CA LEU A 98 -5.74 4.54 -4.25
C LEU A 98 -6.04 3.54 -5.36
N LEU A 99 -5.09 2.66 -5.62
CA LEU A 99 -5.19 1.62 -6.62
C LEU A 99 -5.29 0.29 -5.90
N SER A 100 -6.46 -0.33 -5.90
CA SER A 100 -6.70 -1.59 -5.19
C SER A 100 -6.13 -1.58 -3.76
N ALA A 101 -6.32 -0.46 -3.05
CA ALA A 101 -5.87 -0.36 -1.66
C ALA A 101 -6.66 -1.33 -0.80
N HIS A 102 -5.98 -2.28 -0.15
CA HIS A 102 -6.72 -3.19 0.70
C HIS A 102 -6.98 -2.60 2.10
N ARG A 103 -7.95 -3.18 2.79
CA ARG A 103 -8.45 -2.68 4.07
C ARG A 103 -7.33 -2.45 5.09
N GLY A 104 -6.39 -3.39 5.22
CA GLY A 104 -5.38 -3.33 6.27
C GLY A 104 -5.93 -3.63 7.66
N GLY A 105 -5.30 -3.04 8.68
CA GLY A 105 -5.70 -3.19 10.07
C GLY A 105 -5.49 -4.58 10.64
N LYS A 106 -5.91 -4.77 11.89
CA LYS A 106 -5.77 -6.05 12.62
C LYS A 106 -6.56 -7.21 12.01
N GLY A 107 -7.54 -6.91 11.16
CA GLY A 107 -8.33 -7.91 10.45
C GLY A 107 -7.66 -8.52 9.21
N LEU A 108 -6.57 -7.91 8.71
CA LEU A 108 -5.95 -8.33 7.46
C LEU A 108 -5.38 -9.76 7.53
N VAL A 109 -4.55 -10.04 8.53
CA VAL A 109 -3.91 -11.35 8.65
C VAL A 109 -4.92 -12.43 8.99
N PRO A 110 -5.83 -12.27 9.97
CA PRO A 110 -6.87 -13.24 10.23
C PRO A 110 -7.81 -13.48 9.04
N GLY A 111 -8.26 -12.41 8.39
CA GLY A 111 -9.14 -12.50 7.23
C GLY A 111 -8.48 -13.17 6.03
N GLY A 112 -7.24 -12.79 5.72
CA GLY A 112 -6.43 -13.41 4.67
C GLY A 112 -6.16 -14.90 4.97
N SER A 113 -5.84 -15.24 6.21
CA SER A 113 -5.62 -16.63 6.63
C SER A 113 -6.88 -17.47 6.48
N LYS A 114 -8.04 -16.95 6.89
CA LYS A 114 -9.34 -17.60 6.69
C LYS A 114 -9.66 -17.83 5.21
N ALA A 115 -9.20 -16.96 4.33
CA ALA A 115 -9.32 -17.10 2.86
C ALA A 115 -8.25 -18.03 2.25
N GLY A 116 -7.43 -18.71 3.05
CA GLY A 116 -6.39 -19.63 2.59
C GLY A 116 -5.07 -18.95 2.19
N LEU A 117 -4.94 -17.64 2.47
CA LEU A 117 -3.71 -16.90 2.25
C LEU A 117 -2.86 -16.82 3.53
N LEU A 118 -1.71 -16.20 3.48
CA LEU A 118 -0.84 -15.93 4.64
C LEU A 118 -0.64 -17.18 5.53
N ALA A 119 -1.06 -17.10 6.78
CA ALA A 119 -0.93 -18.22 7.72
C ALA A 119 -1.89 -19.41 7.43
N GLY A 120 -2.84 -19.26 6.50
CA GLY A 120 -3.81 -20.28 6.17
C GLY A 120 -4.53 -20.80 7.41
N ASN A 121 -4.63 -22.13 7.54
CA ASN A 121 -5.23 -22.79 8.70
C ASN A 121 -4.30 -22.91 9.94
N ARG A 122 -3.09 -22.31 9.87
CA ARG A 122 -2.08 -22.38 10.94
C ARG A 122 -1.89 -21.06 11.68
N LEU A 123 -2.88 -20.16 11.65
CA LEU A 123 -2.76 -18.82 12.22
C LEU A 123 -2.37 -18.84 13.71
N GLU A 124 -3.05 -19.65 14.51
CA GLU A 124 -2.77 -19.76 15.96
C GLU A 124 -1.38 -20.33 16.23
N GLU A 125 -1.01 -21.39 15.51
CA GLU A 125 0.29 -22.05 15.62
C GLU A 125 1.42 -21.07 15.28
N ILE A 126 1.32 -20.38 14.13
CA ILE A 126 2.32 -19.41 13.68
C ILE A 126 2.41 -18.23 14.65
N THR A 127 1.27 -17.78 15.17
CA THR A 127 1.25 -16.71 16.18
C THR A 127 1.97 -17.12 17.46
N ALA A 128 1.72 -18.34 17.96
CA ALA A 128 2.39 -18.89 19.15
C ALA A 128 3.90 -19.04 18.91
N GLN A 129 4.28 -19.63 17.77
CA GLN A 129 5.68 -19.76 17.36
C GLN A 129 6.39 -18.41 17.29
N SER A 130 5.75 -17.41 16.68
CA SER A 130 6.33 -16.07 16.55
C SER A 130 6.57 -15.42 17.91
N LYS A 131 5.62 -15.56 18.84
CA LYS A 131 5.78 -15.04 20.22
C LYS A 131 6.97 -15.70 20.92
N GLN A 132 7.06 -17.03 20.87
CA GLN A 132 8.16 -17.78 21.47
C GLN A 132 9.52 -17.35 20.91
N LEU A 133 9.62 -17.17 19.59
CA LEU A 133 10.85 -16.73 18.95
C LEU A 133 11.24 -15.30 19.38
N VAL A 134 10.29 -14.39 19.45
CA VAL A 134 10.54 -13.00 19.90
C VAL A 134 10.97 -12.99 21.38
N GLU A 135 10.30 -13.73 22.26
CA GLU A 135 10.66 -13.86 23.67
C GLU A 135 12.06 -14.46 23.87
N ALA A 136 12.48 -15.35 22.98
CA ALA A 136 13.82 -15.95 22.97
C ALA A 136 14.90 -15.05 22.34
N GLY A 137 14.59 -13.81 21.94
CA GLY A 137 15.52 -12.92 21.24
C GLY A 137 15.80 -13.30 19.77
N ARG A 138 14.98 -14.17 19.20
CA ARG A 138 15.10 -14.74 17.85
C ARG A 138 14.04 -14.17 16.88
N GLY A 139 13.59 -12.95 17.12
CA GLY A 139 12.52 -12.31 16.36
C GLY A 139 12.80 -12.15 14.85
N ASN A 140 14.06 -12.17 14.44
CA ASN A 140 14.47 -12.09 13.02
C ASN A 140 14.48 -13.45 12.30
N GLU A 141 14.08 -14.53 12.96
CA GLU A 141 13.95 -15.81 12.27
C GLU A 141 12.77 -15.83 11.33
N LEU A 142 13.02 -16.39 10.15
CA LEU A 142 12.06 -16.44 9.06
C LEU A 142 11.08 -17.60 9.26
N ILE A 143 9.81 -17.29 9.06
CA ILE A 143 8.69 -18.25 9.07
C ILE A 143 8.08 -18.27 7.68
N LEU A 144 7.95 -19.48 7.11
CA LEU A 144 7.26 -19.66 5.83
C LEU A 144 5.74 -19.62 6.04
N MET A 145 5.06 -18.75 5.31
CA MET A 145 3.61 -18.69 5.30
C MET A 145 3.01 -19.80 4.42
N PRO A 146 2.18 -20.70 4.96
CA PRO A 146 1.70 -21.86 4.23
C PRO A 146 0.67 -21.55 3.15
N GLY A 147 -0.10 -20.48 3.32
CA GLY A 147 -1.18 -20.11 2.39
C GLY A 147 -0.73 -19.25 1.19
N TRP A 148 0.47 -18.72 1.24
CA TRP A 148 1.03 -17.91 0.17
C TRP A 148 2.55 -18.00 0.26
N TRP A 149 3.22 -18.47 -0.76
CA TRP A 149 4.68 -18.66 -0.81
C TRP A 149 5.46 -17.37 -0.43
N TYR A 150 5.32 -17.01 0.83
CA TYR A 150 5.82 -15.79 1.42
C TYR A 150 6.50 -16.12 2.74
N VAL A 151 7.64 -15.52 2.99
CA VAL A 151 8.36 -15.63 4.25
C VAL A 151 8.30 -14.29 4.99
N VAL A 152 8.23 -14.35 6.30
CA VAL A 152 8.24 -13.17 7.16
C VAL A 152 9.00 -13.50 8.45
N THR A 153 9.68 -12.54 9.04
CA THR A 153 10.29 -12.75 10.36
C THR A 153 9.21 -12.90 11.44
N ALA A 154 9.54 -13.60 12.52
CA ALA A 154 8.62 -13.74 13.65
C ALA A 154 8.15 -12.38 14.19
N ALA A 155 9.07 -11.41 14.33
CA ALA A 155 8.71 -10.05 14.74
C ALA A 155 7.85 -9.34 13.70
N GLY A 156 8.18 -9.46 12.42
CA GLY A 156 7.40 -8.88 11.32
C GLY A 156 5.99 -9.44 11.25
N PHE A 157 5.81 -10.75 11.49
CA PHE A 157 4.49 -11.35 11.55
C PHE A 157 3.62 -10.79 12.70
N LEU A 158 4.19 -10.62 13.89
CA LEU A 158 3.48 -10.01 15.01
C LEU A 158 3.17 -8.54 14.74
N ASP A 159 4.09 -7.80 14.09
CA ASP A 159 3.85 -6.43 13.67
C ASP A 159 2.68 -6.33 12.66
N MET A 160 2.60 -7.24 11.70
CA MET A 160 1.48 -7.31 10.75
C MET A 160 0.13 -7.57 11.43
N LEU A 161 0.10 -8.32 12.52
CA LEU A 161 -1.14 -8.57 13.28
C LEU A 161 -1.65 -7.32 13.99
N GLU A 162 -0.77 -6.42 14.43
CA GLU A 162 -1.12 -5.37 15.38
C GLU A 162 -1.04 -3.94 14.79
N ASN A 163 -0.11 -3.68 13.87
CA ASN A 163 0.33 -2.33 13.56
C ASN A 163 0.02 -1.85 12.14
N LEU A 164 -0.57 -2.70 11.29
CA LEU A 164 -0.93 -2.27 9.94
C LEU A 164 -2.00 -1.17 9.98
N PRO A 165 -1.85 -0.10 9.18
CA PRO A 165 -2.89 0.92 9.06
C PRO A 165 -4.22 0.33 8.57
N ASP A 166 -5.33 0.71 9.17
CA ASP A 166 -6.68 0.40 8.67
C ASP A 166 -7.19 1.60 7.86
N VAL A 167 -7.44 1.36 6.57
CA VAL A 167 -7.85 2.44 5.65
C VAL A 167 -9.22 3.00 6.01
N ILE A 168 -10.09 2.21 6.61
CA ILE A 168 -11.45 2.61 7.00
C ILE A 168 -11.45 3.43 8.30
N GLU A 169 -10.62 3.05 9.26
CA GLU A 169 -10.43 3.84 10.49
C GLU A 169 -9.76 5.19 10.21
N LEU A 170 -8.87 5.24 9.22
CA LEU A 170 -8.17 6.46 8.82
C LEU A 170 -8.97 7.34 7.85
N ALA A 171 -9.94 6.81 7.13
CA ALA A 171 -10.70 7.54 6.11
C ALA A 171 -11.25 8.90 6.59
N PRO A 172 -11.83 9.07 7.81
CA PRO A 172 -12.31 10.37 8.27
C PRO A 172 -11.23 11.45 8.41
N LYS A 173 -9.97 11.04 8.55
CA LYS A 173 -8.81 11.94 8.66
C LYS A 173 -8.26 12.37 7.31
N VAL A 174 -8.57 11.64 6.23
CA VAL A 174 -8.14 11.97 4.87
C VAL A 174 -8.98 13.15 4.37
N LYS A 175 -8.36 14.31 4.22
CA LYS A 175 -9.00 15.54 3.74
C LYS A 175 -8.77 15.79 2.25
N SER A 176 -7.78 15.13 1.68
CA SER A 176 -7.43 15.23 0.25
C SER A 176 -8.58 14.71 -0.62
N PRO A 177 -8.84 15.36 -1.76
CA PRO A 177 -9.61 14.71 -2.82
C PRO A 177 -9.00 13.36 -3.13
N THR A 178 -9.83 12.32 -3.19
CA THR A 178 -9.37 10.94 -3.35
C THR A 178 -10.00 10.28 -4.57
N LEU A 179 -9.19 9.64 -5.39
CA LEU A 179 -9.64 8.66 -6.37
C LEU A 179 -9.35 7.26 -5.85
N TYR A 180 -10.38 6.44 -5.73
CA TYR A 180 -10.23 5.03 -5.42
C TYR A 180 -10.56 4.18 -6.65
N VAL A 181 -9.56 3.50 -7.19
CA VAL A 181 -9.72 2.55 -8.31
C VAL A 181 -9.68 1.13 -7.75
N ARG A 182 -10.67 0.33 -8.08
CA ARG A 182 -10.72 -1.11 -7.75
C ARG A 182 -11.09 -1.88 -9.00
N GLY A 183 -10.35 -2.95 -9.33
CA GLY A 183 -10.75 -3.86 -10.41
C GLY A 183 -12.09 -4.55 -10.11
N ASP A 184 -12.92 -4.79 -11.12
CA ASP A 184 -14.21 -5.47 -10.94
C ASP A 184 -14.08 -6.94 -10.53
N GLN A 185 -12.91 -7.54 -10.73
CA GLN A 185 -12.59 -8.91 -10.30
C GLN A 185 -12.12 -8.99 -8.82
N GLU A 186 -12.06 -7.85 -8.12
CA GLU A 186 -11.57 -7.79 -6.75
C GLU A 186 -12.72 -7.78 -5.73
N PRO A 187 -12.62 -8.56 -4.64
CA PRO A 187 -13.68 -8.60 -3.63
C PRO A 187 -13.76 -7.26 -2.86
N ALA A 188 -14.95 -6.64 -2.87
CA ALA A 188 -15.20 -5.36 -2.21
C ALA A 188 -14.87 -5.36 -0.70
N GLY A 189 -15.03 -6.49 -0.02
CA GLY A 189 -14.69 -6.59 1.41
C GLY A 189 -13.20 -6.47 1.72
N LEU A 190 -12.34 -6.85 0.77
CA LEU A 190 -10.88 -6.73 0.91
C LEU A 190 -10.38 -5.36 0.40
N TYR A 191 -11.04 -4.83 -0.65
CA TYR A 191 -10.72 -3.55 -1.30
C TYR A 191 -11.92 -2.59 -1.17
N PRO A 192 -12.14 -1.98 0.00
CA PRO A 192 -13.42 -1.42 0.44
C PRO A 192 -13.63 0.01 -0.07
N ALA A 193 -13.68 0.22 -1.40
CA ALA A 193 -13.79 1.54 -2.01
C ALA A 193 -15.07 2.30 -1.55
N GLU A 194 -16.21 1.61 -1.52
CA GLU A 194 -17.49 2.19 -1.14
C GLU A 194 -17.55 2.54 0.35
N GLU A 195 -17.03 1.67 1.20
CA GLU A 195 -16.94 1.93 2.64
C GLU A 195 -15.97 3.08 2.93
N PHE A 196 -14.81 3.11 2.25
CA PHE A 196 -13.87 4.22 2.35
C PHE A 196 -14.54 5.55 1.96
N LYS A 197 -15.21 5.59 0.79
CA LYS A 197 -15.92 6.78 0.32
C LYS A 197 -16.94 7.27 1.33
N SER A 198 -17.71 6.37 1.92
CA SER A 198 -18.75 6.72 2.90
C SER A 198 -18.22 7.37 4.19
N ARG A 199 -16.92 7.18 4.48
CA ARG A 199 -16.25 7.67 5.69
C ARG A 199 -15.21 8.73 5.43
N ALA A 200 -14.79 8.92 4.18
CA ALA A 200 -13.73 9.85 3.81
C ALA A 200 -14.04 11.27 4.30
N GLY A 201 -13.05 11.93 4.88
CA GLY A 201 -13.17 13.30 5.36
C GLY A 201 -13.10 14.36 4.25
N GLY A 202 -12.72 13.97 3.03
CA GLY A 202 -12.72 14.75 1.80
C GLY A 202 -13.57 14.09 0.71
N GLU A 203 -13.66 14.73 -0.46
CA GLU A 203 -14.35 14.16 -1.62
C GLU A 203 -13.67 12.86 -2.08
N CYS A 204 -14.47 11.81 -2.37
CA CYS A 204 -13.95 10.56 -2.91
C CYS A 204 -14.72 10.13 -4.15
N THR A 205 -14.01 9.94 -5.24
CA THR A 205 -14.49 9.35 -6.49
C THR A 205 -14.08 7.88 -6.54
N ILE A 206 -14.98 7.01 -7.00
CA ILE A 206 -14.69 5.59 -7.21
C ILE A 206 -14.73 5.29 -8.70
N GLU A 207 -13.75 4.55 -9.18
CA GLU A 207 -13.71 3.99 -10.54
C GLU A 207 -13.54 2.47 -10.44
N ILE A 208 -14.38 1.73 -11.17
CA ILE A 208 -14.34 0.26 -11.20
C ILE A 208 -14.22 -0.17 -12.67
N PRO A 209 -12.98 -0.21 -13.21
CA PRO A 209 -12.77 -0.65 -14.58
C PRO A 209 -13.14 -2.13 -14.74
N ALA A 210 -13.80 -2.44 -15.87
CA ALA A 210 -14.25 -3.77 -16.19
C ALA A 210 -13.08 -4.68 -16.62
N ASN A 211 -13.20 -5.99 -16.37
CA ASN A 211 -12.20 -7.01 -16.66
C ASN A 211 -10.82 -6.74 -16.04
N CYS A 212 -10.80 -6.06 -14.91
CA CYS A 212 -9.59 -5.66 -14.21
C CYS A 212 -9.33 -6.52 -12.98
N ASN A 213 -8.14 -7.09 -12.93
CA ASN A 213 -7.63 -7.81 -11.76
C ASN A 213 -6.80 -6.88 -10.84
N HIS A 214 -6.31 -7.42 -9.74
CA HIS A 214 -5.50 -6.70 -8.74
C HIS A 214 -4.25 -6.00 -9.31
N PHE A 215 -3.66 -6.53 -10.35
CA PHE A 215 -2.44 -5.99 -10.97
C PHE A 215 -2.70 -5.15 -12.21
N TYR A 216 -3.98 -4.99 -12.59
CA TYR A 216 -4.42 -4.25 -13.77
C TYR A 216 -3.87 -4.81 -15.09
N ILE A 217 -3.57 -6.11 -15.14
CA ILE A 217 -3.03 -6.76 -16.35
C ILE A 217 -4.07 -6.67 -17.47
N GLY A 218 -3.67 -6.03 -18.56
CA GLY A 218 -4.52 -5.83 -19.75
C GLY A 218 -5.46 -4.63 -19.66
N CYS A 219 -5.48 -3.88 -18.55
CA CYS A 219 -6.26 -2.65 -18.40
C CYS A 219 -5.41 -1.44 -17.94
N GLU A 220 -4.09 -1.52 -18.08
CA GLU A 220 -3.14 -0.49 -17.67
C GLU A 220 -3.44 0.87 -18.33
N GLU A 221 -3.79 0.88 -19.61
CA GLU A 221 -4.13 2.10 -20.35
C GLU A 221 -5.42 2.74 -19.83
N ALA A 222 -6.45 1.94 -19.59
CA ALA A 222 -7.73 2.41 -19.06
C ALA A 222 -7.56 3.03 -17.67
N VAL A 223 -6.80 2.35 -16.79
CA VAL A 223 -6.50 2.86 -15.44
C VAL A 223 -5.65 4.14 -15.52
N SER A 224 -4.63 4.17 -16.38
CA SER A 224 -3.80 5.36 -16.58
C SER A 224 -4.60 6.56 -17.07
N ALA A 225 -5.51 6.35 -18.02
CA ALA A 225 -6.38 7.38 -18.55
C ALA A 225 -7.37 7.90 -17.49
N ALA A 226 -7.97 7.00 -16.69
CA ALA A 226 -8.86 7.37 -15.58
C ALA A 226 -8.14 8.22 -14.53
N VAL A 227 -6.96 7.79 -14.09
CA VAL A 227 -6.14 8.53 -13.12
C VAL A 227 -5.72 9.88 -13.67
N ALA A 228 -5.21 9.94 -14.90
CA ALA A 228 -4.78 11.19 -15.53
C ALA A 228 -5.95 12.17 -15.68
N LYS A 229 -7.10 11.71 -16.19
CA LYS A 229 -8.31 12.52 -16.35
C LYS A 229 -8.79 13.09 -15.01
N TRP A 230 -8.82 12.25 -13.98
CA TRP A 230 -9.27 12.67 -12.65
C TRP A 230 -8.30 13.70 -12.04
N LEU A 231 -6.98 13.47 -12.13
CA LEU A 231 -5.97 14.41 -11.63
C LEU A 231 -6.01 15.74 -12.38
N ALA A 232 -6.12 15.72 -13.72
CA ALA A 232 -6.24 16.94 -14.52
C ALA A 232 -7.43 17.79 -14.07
N LYS A 233 -8.59 17.16 -13.87
CA LYS A 233 -9.80 17.84 -13.36
C LYS A 233 -9.61 18.37 -11.93
N THR A 234 -9.11 17.53 -11.02
CA THR A 234 -9.01 17.84 -9.57
C THR A 234 -8.01 18.98 -9.30
N LEU A 235 -6.94 19.01 -10.08
CA LEU A 235 -5.85 19.99 -9.92
C LEU A 235 -5.91 21.15 -10.92
N ASN A 236 -6.95 21.23 -11.76
CA ASN A 236 -7.11 22.22 -12.83
C ASN A 236 -5.89 22.31 -13.76
N LEU A 237 -5.31 21.13 -14.13
CA LEU A 237 -4.20 21.05 -15.07
C LEU A 237 -4.73 21.22 -16.51
N GLN A 238 -3.95 21.91 -17.35
CA GLN A 238 -4.27 22.15 -18.77
C GLN A 238 -3.66 21.07 -19.67
#